data_e8cd853c5025338d0d96873eb88bbda1
#
_entry.id   e8cd853c5025338d0d96873eb88bbda1
#
_cell.length_a   1.000
_cell.length_b   1.000
_cell.length_c   1.000
_cell.angle_alpha   90.00
_cell.angle_beta   90.00
_cell.angle_gamma   90.00
#
_symmetry.space_group_name_H-M   'P 1'
#
loop_
_entity.id
_entity.type
_entity.pdbx_description
1 polymer ?
#
loop_
_entity_poly.entity_id
_entity_poly.type
_entity_poly.pdbx_seq_one_letter_code
_entity_poly.pdbx_strand_id
1 'polypeptide(L)'
;MILFEKASEKDIPLIRDLAEKSWNTAYVDILSREQIDYMLFEMYSAEVIGAQMKNSNYQYYVILLEKKPMGFIGFEFHYEENTTKLHRIYLLPEATGKSLGKKGLEFLKQKVAETSDTRILLNVNKNNNARRFYEFQGFTVYDEAVFDIGKGFVMDDYLMEFKF
;
A
#
# COMPACT_ATOMS: atom_id res chain seq x y z
N MET A 1 8.28 -19.98 -3.33
CA MET A 1 9.28 -18.91 -3.17
C MET A 1 8.64 -17.55 -3.41
N ILE A 2 8.90 -16.60 -2.52
CA ILE A 2 8.35 -15.24 -2.60
C ILE A 2 9.41 -14.33 -3.21
N LEU A 3 9.04 -13.56 -4.24
CA LEU A 3 9.91 -12.60 -4.90
C LEU A 3 9.27 -11.21 -4.95
N PHE A 4 10.09 -10.20 -4.90
CA PHE A 4 9.69 -8.79 -5.05
C PHE A 4 10.38 -8.24 -6.30
N GLU A 5 9.61 -7.99 -7.35
CA GLU A 5 10.14 -7.45 -8.60
C GLU A 5 9.80 -5.98 -8.74
N LYS A 6 10.82 -5.16 -8.98
CA LYS A 6 10.61 -3.74 -9.21
C LYS A 6 9.77 -3.53 -10.46
N ALA A 7 8.67 -2.80 -10.31
CA ALA A 7 7.76 -2.52 -11.41
C ALA A 7 8.24 -1.32 -12.24
N SER A 8 7.93 -1.35 -13.51
CA SER A 8 8.14 -0.25 -14.45
C SER A 8 6.83 0.08 -15.16
N GLU A 9 6.87 1.05 -16.07
CA GLU A 9 5.66 1.48 -16.80
C GLU A 9 4.94 0.33 -17.52
N LYS A 10 5.67 -0.68 -17.99
CA LYS A 10 5.06 -1.87 -18.63
C LYS A 10 4.17 -2.67 -17.67
N ASP A 11 4.38 -2.53 -16.36
CA ASP A 11 3.65 -3.26 -15.33
C ASP A 11 2.41 -2.52 -14.82
N ILE A 12 2.15 -1.31 -15.31
CA ILE A 12 0.98 -0.52 -14.90
C ILE A 12 -0.33 -1.29 -15.07
N PRO A 13 -0.60 -1.96 -16.21
CA PRO A 13 -1.84 -2.74 -16.33
C PRO A 13 -1.97 -3.84 -15.28
N LEU A 14 -0.87 -4.49 -14.92
CA LEU A 14 -0.86 -5.52 -13.89
C LEU A 14 -1.17 -4.93 -12.52
N ILE A 15 -0.54 -3.80 -12.16
CA ILE A 15 -0.78 -3.12 -10.87
C ILE A 15 -2.26 -2.71 -10.77
N ARG A 16 -2.82 -2.17 -11.84
CA ARG A 16 -4.23 -1.77 -11.86
C ARG A 16 -5.18 -2.96 -11.68
N ASP A 17 -4.89 -4.08 -12.32
CA ASP A 17 -5.67 -5.31 -12.16
C ASP A 17 -5.59 -5.85 -10.73
N LEU A 18 -4.39 -5.89 -10.16
CA LEU A 18 -4.19 -6.31 -8.77
C LEU A 18 -4.90 -5.37 -7.79
N ALA A 19 -4.86 -4.07 -8.03
CA ALA A 19 -5.54 -3.07 -7.21
C ALA A 19 -7.05 -3.28 -7.24
N GLU A 20 -7.64 -3.43 -8.42
CA GLU A 20 -9.08 -3.64 -8.58
C GLU A 20 -9.54 -4.89 -7.83
N LYS A 21 -8.86 -6.02 -8.05
CA LYS A 21 -9.21 -7.28 -7.42
C LYS A 21 -9.06 -7.25 -5.89
N SER A 22 -7.99 -6.67 -5.40
CA SER A 22 -7.74 -6.61 -3.96
C SER A 22 -8.67 -5.61 -3.26
N TRP A 23 -8.93 -4.45 -3.85
CA TRP A 23 -9.87 -3.46 -3.29
C TRP A 23 -11.30 -3.96 -3.24
N ASN A 24 -11.75 -4.67 -4.27
CA ASN A 24 -13.09 -5.25 -4.32
C ASN A 24 -13.32 -6.30 -3.23
N THR A 25 -12.26 -6.86 -2.67
CA THR A 25 -12.35 -7.80 -1.54
C THR A 25 -12.15 -7.06 -0.21
N ALA A 26 -11.10 -6.23 -0.11
CA ALA A 26 -10.73 -5.58 1.14
C ALA A 26 -11.77 -4.56 1.63
N TYR A 27 -12.42 -3.85 0.72
CA TYR A 27 -13.29 -2.73 1.07
C TYR A 27 -14.78 -2.95 0.77
N VAL A 28 -15.17 -4.12 0.28
CA VAL A 28 -16.57 -4.39 -0.13
C VAL A 28 -17.55 -4.16 1.00
N ASP A 29 -17.20 -4.46 2.24
CA ASP A 29 -18.03 -4.30 3.43
C ASP A 29 -17.75 -3.01 4.21
N ILE A 30 -16.80 -2.20 3.78
CA ILE A 30 -16.32 -1.00 4.49
C ILE A 30 -16.76 0.28 3.77
N LEU A 31 -16.64 0.28 2.44
CA LEU A 31 -16.94 1.43 1.59
C LEU A 31 -18.06 1.11 0.62
N SER A 32 -18.79 2.14 0.17
CA SER A 32 -19.79 1.96 -0.88
C SER A 32 -19.12 1.58 -2.20
N ARG A 33 -19.89 0.92 -3.10
CA ARG A 33 -19.40 0.60 -4.44
C ARG A 33 -18.95 1.85 -5.19
N GLU A 34 -19.73 2.92 -5.06
CA GLU A 34 -19.39 4.20 -5.70
C GLU A 34 -18.07 4.76 -5.20
N GLN A 35 -17.81 4.69 -3.90
CA GLN A 35 -16.55 5.17 -3.32
C GLN A 35 -15.37 4.31 -3.77
N ILE A 36 -15.53 2.99 -3.80
CA ILE A 36 -14.48 2.08 -4.29
C ILE A 36 -14.12 2.43 -5.74
N ASP A 37 -15.12 2.54 -6.61
CA ASP A 37 -14.90 2.84 -8.02
C ASP A 37 -14.25 4.20 -8.21
N TYR A 38 -14.68 5.21 -7.45
CA TYR A 38 -14.10 6.54 -7.46
C TYR A 38 -12.63 6.52 -7.07
N MET A 39 -12.31 5.83 -5.97
CA MET A 39 -10.93 5.78 -5.47
C MET A 39 -10.01 5.00 -6.41
N LEU A 40 -10.49 3.90 -6.98
CA LEU A 40 -9.73 3.15 -7.98
C LEU A 40 -9.42 4.01 -9.21
N PHE A 41 -10.39 4.79 -9.65
CA PHE A 41 -10.19 5.72 -10.77
C PHE A 41 -9.18 6.81 -10.43
N GLU A 42 -9.33 7.47 -9.28
CA GLU A 42 -8.50 8.63 -8.89
C GLU A 42 -7.08 8.22 -8.48
N MET A 43 -6.92 7.08 -7.83
CA MET A 43 -5.64 6.66 -7.24
C MET A 43 -4.85 5.70 -8.12
N TYR A 44 -5.51 4.97 -8.99
CA TYR A 44 -4.91 3.87 -9.76
C TYR A 44 -5.06 4.01 -11.27
N SER A 45 -5.33 5.22 -11.77
CA SER A 45 -5.28 5.44 -13.20
C SER A 45 -3.84 5.27 -13.72
N ALA A 46 -3.72 4.95 -15.00
CA ALA A 46 -2.40 4.81 -15.62
C ALA A 46 -1.59 6.11 -15.50
N GLU A 47 -2.26 7.27 -15.59
CA GLU A 47 -1.61 8.58 -15.46
C GLU A 47 -1.05 8.79 -14.06
N VAL A 48 -1.82 8.46 -13.02
CA VAL A 48 -1.39 8.62 -11.62
C VAL A 48 -0.20 7.71 -11.32
N ILE A 49 -0.30 6.43 -11.65
CA ILE A 49 0.79 5.47 -11.41
C ILE A 49 2.03 5.85 -12.22
N GLY A 50 1.86 6.24 -13.49
CA GLY A 50 2.96 6.67 -14.33
C GLY A 50 3.68 7.90 -13.80
N ALA A 51 2.93 8.87 -13.28
CA ALA A 51 3.51 10.07 -12.66
C ALA A 51 4.31 9.72 -11.40
N GLN A 52 3.77 8.81 -10.57
CA GLN A 52 4.48 8.33 -9.38
C GLN A 52 5.78 7.62 -9.75
N MET A 53 5.78 6.81 -10.80
CA MET A 53 6.98 6.10 -11.26
C MET A 53 8.08 7.03 -11.79
N LYS A 54 7.74 8.25 -12.20
CA LYS A 54 8.72 9.26 -12.59
C LYS A 54 9.45 9.88 -11.40
N ASN A 55 8.88 9.78 -10.20
CA ASN A 55 9.54 10.19 -8.97
C ASN A 55 10.47 9.07 -8.52
N SER A 56 11.78 9.32 -8.52
CA SER A 56 12.78 8.29 -8.18
C SER A 56 12.66 7.78 -6.75
N ASN A 57 12.04 8.55 -5.85
CA ASN A 57 11.81 8.13 -4.46
C ASN A 57 10.56 7.23 -4.32
N TYR A 58 9.66 7.25 -5.29
CA TYR A 58 8.46 6.42 -5.27
C TYR A 58 8.73 5.08 -5.93
N GLN A 59 8.56 4.00 -5.17
CA GLN A 59 8.91 2.65 -5.60
C GLN A 59 7.67 1.77 -5.63
N TYR A 60 7.48 1.05 -6.74
CA TYR A 60 6.48 0.00 -6.87
C TYR A 60 7.18 -1.35 -7.06
N TYR A 61 6.72 -2.35 -6.32
CA TYR A 61 7.18 -3.73 -6.48
C TYR A 61 5.97 -4.66 -6.60
N VAL A 62 6.05 -5.62 -7.52
CA VAL A 62 5.08 -6.69 -7.63
C VAL A 62 5.52 -7.83 -6.71
N ILE A 63 4.58 -8.37 -5.95
CA ILE A 63 4.82 -9.48 -5.02
C ILE A 63 4.43 -10.77 -5.73
N LEU A 64 5.39 -11.66 -5.91
CA LEU A 64 5.22 -12.93 -6.62
C LEU A 64 5.32 -14.10 -5.63
N LEU A 65 4.42 -15.06 -5.78
CA LEU A 65 4.50 -16.35 -5.10
C LEU A 65 4.57 -17.44 -6.16
N GLU A 66 5.65 -18.23 -6.16
CA GLU A 66 5.88 -19.26 -7.17
C GLU A 66 5.70 -18.71 -8.59
N LYS A 67 6.31 -17.55 -8.85
CA LYS A 67 6.29 -16.83 -10.13
C LYS A 67 4.92 -16.24 -10.51
N LYS A 68 3.92 -16.33 -9.63
CA LYS A 68 2.58 -15.80 -9.88
C LYS A 68 2.38 -14.48 -9.16
N PRO A 69 1.93 -13.41 -9.84
CA PRO A 69 1.63 -12.13 -9.19
C PRO A 69 0.49 -12.30 -8.18
N MET A 70 0.74 -11.93 -6.93
CA MET A 70 -0.23 -12.06 -5.84
C MET A 70 -0.57 -10.74 -5.18
N GLY A 71 0.14 -9.68 -5.51
CA GLY A 71 -0.09 -8.36 -4.95
C GLY A 71 1.00 -7.38 -5.34
N PHE A 72 0.96 -6.22 -4.71
CA PHE A 72 1.97 -5.19 -4.95
C PHE A 72 2.16 -4.32 -3.73
N ILE A 73 3.29 -3.62 -3.69
CA ILE A 73 3.62 -2.64 -2.65
C ILE A 73 4.10 -1.35 -3.31
N GLY A 74 3.65 -0.22 -2.79
CA GLY A 74 4.08 1.11 -3.23
C GLY A 74 4.47 1.95 -2.03
N PHE A 75 5.67 2.51 -2.06
CA PHE A 75 6.19 3.33 -0.97
C PHE A 75 7.07 4.43 -1.52
N GLU A 76 7.27 5.47 -0.70
CA GLU A 76 8.02 6.65 -1.11
C GLU A 76 9.08 6.99 -0.06
N PHE A 77 10.36 6.92 -0.46
CA PHE A 77 11.47 7.36 0.37
C PHE A 77 11.44 8.88 0.55
N HIS A 78 11.85 9.35 1.70
CA HIS A 78 11.99 10.79 1.98
C HIS A 78 10.69 11.57 1.75
N TYR A 79 9.56 10.93 2.08
CA TYR A 79 8.23 11.54 2.00
C TYR A 79 8.13 12.77 2.92
N GLU A 80 8.70 12.64 4.10
CA GLU A 80 8.98 13.72 5.05
C GLU A 80 10.42 13.56 5.52
N GLU A 81 10.93 14.47 6.34
CA GLU A 81 12.28 14.38 6.87
C GLU A 81 12.48 13.03 7.59
N ASN A 82 13.52 12.29 7.18
CA ASN A 82 13.88 10.98 7.74
C ASN A 82 12.75 9.94 7.73
N THR A 83 11.80 10.08 6.83
CA THR A 83 10.57 9.29 6.83
C THR A 83 10.24 8.74 5.46
N THR A 84 9.99 7.42 5.39
CA THR A 84 9.40 6.76 4.21
C THR A 84 7.91 6.58 4.46
N LYS A 85 7.08 6.78 3.45
CA LYS A 85 5.65 6.46 3.55
C LYS A 85 5.33 5.19 2.77
N LEU A 86 4.68 4.25 3.45
CA LEU A 86 4.03 3.13 2.80
C LEU A 86 2.67 3.61 2.29
N HIS A 87 2.56 3.82 0.98
CA HIS A 87 1.31 4.28 0.37
C HIS A 87 0.33 3.14 0.14
N ARG A 88 0.85 1.98 -0.28
CA ARG A 88 0.02 0.88 -0.78
C ARG A 88 0.68 -0.47 -0.52
N ILE A 89 -0.09 -1.38 0.08
CA ILE A 89 0.23 -2.80 0.10
C ILE A 89 -1.08 -3.56 -0.01
N TYR A 90 -1.29 -4.27 -1.11
CA TYR A 90 -2.52 -4.99 -1.38
C TYR A 90 -2.20 -6.37 -1.93
N LEU A 91 -2.94 -7.35 -1.45
CA LEU A 91 -2.78 -8.75 -1.82
C LEU A 91 -4.11 -9.29 -2.35
N LEU A 92 -4.02 -10.21 -3.29
CA LEU A 92 -5.19 -10.94 -3.77
C LEU A 92 -5.77 -11.81 -2.64
N PRO A 93 -7.08 -12.10 -2.65
CA PRO A 93 -7.70 -12.97 -1.65
C PRO A 93 -7.00 -14.33 -1.53
N GLU A 94 -6.53 -14.88 -2.65
CA GLU A 94 -5.82 -16.17 -2.69
C GLU A 94 -4.50 -16.15 -1.92
N ALA A 95 -3.96 -14.98 -1.62
CA ALA A 95 -2.72 -14.83 -0.86
C ALA A 95 -2.90 -14.98 0.65
N THR A 96 -4.15 -15.05 1.13
CA THR A 96 -4.46 -15.17 2.55
C THR A 96 -3.83 -16.42 3.16
N GLY A 97 -3.23 -16.28 4.34
CA GLY A 97 -2.62 -17.39 5.07
C GLY A 97 -1.24 -17.82 4.57
N LYS A 98 -0.64 -17.07 3.64
CA LYS A 98 0.67 -17.40 3.05
C LYS A 98 1.79 -16.47 3.54
N SER A 99 1.53 -15.65 4.56
CA SER A 99 2.49 -14.71 5.17
C SER A 99 3.06 -13.66 4.20
N LEU A 100 2.40 -13.41 3.07
CA LEU A 100 2.88 -12.45 2.07
C LEU A 100 2.88 -11.01 2.59
N GLY A 101 1.88 -10.64 3.39
CA GLY A 101 1.84 -9.30 4.00
C GLY A 101 3.02 -9.07 4.94
N LYS A 102 3.31 -10.04 5.80
CA LYS A 102 4.47 -9.99 6.70
C LYS A 102 5.77 -9.86 5.92
N LYS A 103 5.95 -10.69 4.89
CA LYS A 103 7.13 -10.65 4.04
C LYS A 103 7.24 -9.32 3.30
N GLY A 104 6.12 -8.74 2.87
CA GLY A 104 6.08 -7.43 2.23
C GLY A 104 6.59 -6.33 3.17
N LEU A 105 6.16 -6.34 4.44
CA LEU A 105 6.63 -5.36 5.41
C LEU A 105 8.10 -5.59 5.80
N GLU A 106 8.55 -6.83 5.89
CA GLU A 106 9.98 -7.13 6.10
C GLU A 106 10.83 -6.58 4.95
N PHE A 107 10.37 -6.78 3.72
CA PHE A 107 11.02 -6.23 2.52
C PHE A 107 11.09 -4.70 2.58
N LEU A 108 9.98 -4.04 2.91
CA LEU A 108 9.94 -2.59 3.06
C LEU A 108 10.95 -2.11 4.09
N LYS A 109 10.98 -2.73 5.27
CA LYS A 109 11.92 -2.35 6.33
C LYS A 109 13.38 -2.50 5.88
N GLN A 110 13.70 -3.55 5.14
CA GLN A 110 15.04 -3.72 4.58
C GLN A 110 15.38 -2.60 3.59
N LYS A 111 14.46 -2.24 2.71
CA LYS A 111 14.67 -1.16 1.75
C LYS A 111 14.87 0.19 2.44
N VAL A 112 14.09 0.48 3.46
CA VAL A 112 14.23 1.72 4.23
C VAL A 112 15.54 1.75 5.00
N ALA A 113 15.97 0.61 5.55
CA ALA A 113 17.25 0.52 6.27
C ALA A 113 18.46 0.81 5.37
N GLU A 114 18.34 0.68 4.06
CA GLU A 114 19.38 1.04 3.09
C GLU A 114 19.45 2.56 2.85
N THR A 115 18.51 3.32 3.39
CA THR A 115 18.44 4.79 3.27
C THR A 115 18.75 5.46 4.61
N SER A 116 18.73 6.80 4.61
CA SER A 116 18.86 7.58 5.84
C SER A 116 17.54 7.70 6.63
N ASP A 117 16.43 7.21 6.08
CA ASP A 117 15.14 7.29 6.76
C ASP A 117 15.12 6.38 7.98
N THR A 118 14.52 6.89 9.06
CA THR A 118 14.46 6.21 10.36
C THR A 118 13.04 5.92 10.82
N ARG A 119 12.06 6.18 9.96
CA ARG A 119 10.63 6.06 10.29
C ARG A 119 9.86 5.65 9.06
N ILE A 120 8.84 4.82 9.26
CA ILE A 120 7.87 4.47 8.21
C ILE A 120 6.48 4.92 8.67
N LEU A 121 5.76 5.64 7.81
CA LEU A 121 4.37 6.03 8.03
C LEU A 121 3.42 5.22 7.16
N LEU A 122 2.22 5.00 7.65
CA LEU A 122 1.12 4.49 6.84
C LEU A 122 -0.22 5.00 7.37
N ASN A 123 -1.24 4.98 6.51
CA ASN A 123 -2.61 5.23 6.88
C ASN A 123 -3.41 3.93 6.75
N VAL A 124 -4.31 3.67 7.69
CA VAL A 124 -5.21 2.53 7.62
C VAL A 124 -6.63 2.94 8.00
N ASN A 125 -7.61 2.57 7.18
CA ASN A 125 -9.03 2.86 7.45
C ASN A 125 -9.42 2.24 8.80
N LYS A 126 -10.14 3.01 9.64
CA LYS A 126 -10.54 2.57 10.99
C LYS A 126 -11.37 1.30 10.99
N ASN A 127 -12.09 1.02 9.92
CA ASN A 127 -12.92 -0.18 9.79
C ASN A 127 -12.18 -1.36 9.15
N ASN A 128 -10.92 -1.17 8.77
CA ASN A 128 -10.09 -2.23 8.20
C ASN A 128 -9.35 -2.97 9.31
N ASN A 129 -9.49 -4.29 9.37
CA ASN A 129 -8.83 -5.12 10.38
C ASN A 129 -7.30 -5.15 10.27
N ALA A 130 -6.73 -4.59 9.21
CA ALA A 130 -5.28 -4.55 8.99
C ALA A 130 -4.51 -3.81 10.10
N ARG A 131 -5.16 -2.94 10.87
CA ARG A 131 -4.53 -2.27 12.01
C ARG A 131 -3.81 -3.27 12.93
N ARG A 132 -4.46 -4.37 13.30
CA ARG A 132 -3.86 -5.38 14.17
C ARG A 132 -2.64 -6.02 13.52
N PHE A 133 -2.73 -6.28 12.23
CA PHE A 133 -1.60 -6.81 11.46
C PHE A 133 -0.40 -5.88 11.53
N TYR A 134 -0.62 -4.57 11.33
CA TYR A 134 0.46 -3.58 11.44
C TYR A 134 1.01 -3.48 12.85
N GLU A 135 0.16 -3.55 13.87
CA GLU A 135 0.61 -3.55 15.27
C GLU A 135 1.53 -4.74 15.56
N PHE A 136 1.19 -5.94 15.07
CA PHE A 136 2.06 -7.11 15.18
C PHE A 136 3.41 -6.93 14.48
N GLN A 137 3.46 -6.08 13.46
CA GLN A 137 4.71 -5.77 12.75
C GLN A 137 5.49 -4.62 13.38
N GLY A 138 5.07 -4.13 14.54
CA GLY A 138 5.77 -3.11 15.30
C GLY A 138 5.31 -1.68 15.04
N PHE A 139 4.25 -1.49 14.28
CA PHE A 139 3.67 -0.16 14.05
C PHE A 139 2.76 0.24 15.22
N THR A 140 2.69 1.54 15.50
CA THR A 140 1.81 2.10 16.52
C THR A 140 0.97 3.24 15.93
N VAL A 141 -0.26 3.40 16.43
CA VAL A 141 -1.11 4.53 16.06
C VAL A 141 -0.55 5.77 16.75
N TYR A 142 -0.25 6.82 16.00
CA TYR A 142 0.22 8.09 16.57
C TYR A 142 -0.78 9.23 16.36
N ASP A 143 -1.75 9.08 15.46
CA ASP A 143 -2.77 10.09 15.19
C ASP A 143 -3.97 9.48 14.46
N GLU A 144 -5.00 10.27 14.27
CA GLU A 144 -6.18 9.94 13.51
C GLU A 144 -6.52 11.14 12.62
N ALA A 145 -7.06 10.89 11.44
CA ALA A 145 -7.47 11.96 10.54
C ALA A 145 -8.62 11.52 9.63
N VAL A 146 -9.47 12.47 9.29
CA VAL A 146 -10.50 12.31 8.27
C VAL A 146 -10.06 13.09 7.04
N PHE A 147 -9.86 12.38 5.93
CA PHE A 147 -9.42 12.98 4.67
C PHE A 147 -10.61 13.14 3.72
N ASP A 148 -10.81 14.37 3.25
CA ASP A 148 -11.73 14.63 2.14
C ASP A 148 -11.02 14.21 0.85
N ILE A 149 -11.59 13.23 0.14
CA ILE A 149 -11.01 12.70 -1.10
C ILE A 149 -11.78 13.13 -2.34
N GLY A 150 -12.70 14.09 -2.20
CA GLY A 150 -13.49 14.64 -3.29
C GLY A 150 -14.86 13.99 -3.42
N LYS A 151 -15.76 14.66 -4.14
CA LYS A 151 -17.14 14.21 -4.41
C LYS A 151 -17.94 13.83 -3.16
N GLY A 152 -17.63 14.45 -2.02
CA GLY A 152 -18.30 14.15 -0.76
C GLY A 152 -17.84 12.88 -0.06
N PHE A 153 -16.85 12.18 -0.61
CA PHE A 153 -16.28 11.00 0.03
C PHE A 153 -15.18 11.37 1.01
N VAL A 154 -15.07 10.58 2.08
CA VAL A 154 -14.01 10.74 3.07
C VAL A 154 -13.35 9.40 3.39
N MET A 155 -12.11 9.46 3.86
CA MET A 155 -11.42 8.33 4.48
C MET A 155 -11.12 8.70 5.92
N ASP A 156 -11.68 7.93 6.85
CA ASP A 156 -11.45 8.07 8.29
C ASP A 156 -10.39 7.06 8.71
N ASP A 157 -9.17 7.55 8.92
CA ASP A 157 -7.99 6.70 9.05
C ASP A 157 -7.31 6.84 10.41
N TYR A 158 -6.69 5.73 10.85
CA TYR A 158 -5.59 5.78 11.82
C TYR A 158 -4.31 6.08 11.05
N LEU A 159 -3.46 6.93 11.66
CA LEU A 159 -2.11 7.19 11.19
C LEU A 159 -1.16 6.39 12.05
N MET A 160 -0.37 5.52 11.42
CA MET A 160 0.52 4.61 12.13
C MET A 160 1.97 4.85 11.74
N GLU A 161 2.90 4.54 12.66
CA GLU A 161 4.32 4.66 12.43
C GLU A 161 5.11 3.48 12.98
N PHE A 162 6.23 3.22 12.32
CA PHE A 162 7.28 2.32 12.78
C PHE A 162 8.58 3.13 12.87
N LYS A 163 9.26 3.06 14.00
CA LYS A 163 10.54 3.74 14.21
C LYS A 163 11.66 2.70 14.32
N PHE A 164 12.71 2.93 13.56
CA PHE A 164 13.92 2.10 13.61
C PHE A 164 14.71 2.35 14.89
#